data_888414dca5cd25c31459aad2948c911f
#
_entry.id   888414dca5cd25c31459aad2948c911f
#
_cell.length_a   1.000
_cell.length_b   1.000
_cell.length_c   1.000
_cell.angle_alpha   90.00
_cell.angle_beta   90.00
_cell.angle_gamma   90.00
#
_symmetry.space_group_name_H-M   'P 1'
#
loop_
_entity.id
_entity.type
_entity.pdbx_description
1 polymer ?
#
loop_
_entity_poly.entity_id
_entity_poly.type
_entity_poly.pdbx_seq_one_letter_code
_entity_poly.pdbx_strand_id
1 'polypeptide(L)'
;MKRALTFLAFCFSALASGEVVSFSREVAPILQRQCVACHKEGKAKGKYRLDTYEQLRKELEPGDLETELFHRVTTDDEEERMPVDADPLGDQEINVIRRWIVEGASYDGEDPGALLSAIIPLRDHPGAPSSYPRPLGVTAMVFGPQGQKLYTGGYHEILVWDPNGGALLDRIPNNGQRSYGLALSPDGNMLAAATGDPGQAGEVRVFDAKSGRVLATPFRGDDTLLAVGFSPDGRSLAFGGVDGKLRLFQTKTWTEVLAVSSHSDWLTALNWNREGSQIATASRDKTAKVYEVTTGKRVSTFSGHSEAVRGIAFHSNGKEVLSAGDHGHLFAWGSESGKKIADRAKFDNPVLRFMEGPGGFFATTSGGVIAQFHAENQKRLQEFKVVSETGAEAPTISSCACWETLLAVGTLDGRVIIFDTETGDQRTIFVAKP
;
A
#
# COMPACT_ATOMS: atom_id res chain seq x y z
N MET A 1 -51.97 -27.19 -59.13
CA MET A 1 -50.80 -26.27 -59.27
C MET A 1 -50.48 -25.75 -57.88
N LYS A 2 -49.51 -26.33 -57.19
CA LYS A 2 -49.02 -25.89 -55.88
C LYS A 2 -47.57 -25.44 -56.09
N ARG A 3 -47.28 -24.16 -55.92
CA ARG A 3 -45.92 -23.59 -55.99
C ARG A 3 -45.29 -23.77 -54.60
N ALA A 4 -44.18 -24.48 -54.56
CA ALA A 4 -43.31 -24.55 -53.40
C ALA A 4 -42.39 -23.28 -53.34
N LEU A 5 -42.45 -22.52 -52.27
CA LEU A 5 -41.51 -21.46 -51.95
C LEU A 5 -40.36 -22.09 -51.15
N THR A 6 -39.17 -22.11 -51.74
CA THR A 6 -37.93 -22.50 -51.06
C THR A 6 -37.40 -21.28 -50.33
N PHE A 7 -37.36 -21.33 -48.97
CA PHE A 7 -36.69 -20.33 -48.15
C PHE A 7 -35.20 -20.68 -48.09
N LEU A 8 -34.34 -19.85 -48.68
CA LEU A 8 -32.91 -19.89 -48.44
C LEU A 8 -32.65 -19.23 -47.09
N ALA A 9 -32.25 -20.02 -46.10
CA ALA A 9 -31.72 -19.49 -44.82
C ALA A 9 -30.26 -19.05 -45.04
N PHE A 10 -30.03 -17.76 -45.04
CA PHE A 10 -28.69 -17.19 -44.91
C PHE A 10 -28.25 -17.34 -43.44
N CYS A 11 -27.37 -18.30 -43.17
CA CYS A 11 -26.61 -18.30 -41.93
C CYS A 11 -25.62 -17.13 -41.95
N PHE A 12 -25.95 -16.05 -41.32
CA PHE A 12 -25.00 -15.05 -40.90
C PHE A 12 -24.19 -15.64 -39.74
N SER A 13 -22.96 -16.13 -40.03
CA SER A 13 -21.96 -16.38 -39.02
C SER A 13 -21.62 -15.03 -38.41
N ALA A 14 -22.11 -14.75 -37.21
CA ALA A 14 -21.62 -13.67 -36.39
C ALA A 14 -20.14 -14.00 -36.08
N LEU A 15 -19.23 -13.40 -36.81
CA LEU A 15 -17.83 -13.27 -36.39
C LEU A 15 -17.91 -12.50 -35.07
N ALA A 16 -17.62 -13.17 -33.98
CA ALA A 16 -17.32 -12.51 -32.71
C ALA A 16 -16.15 -11.58 -33.00
N SER A 17 -16.41 -10.29 -33.14
CA SER A 17 -15.40 -9.24 -33.18
C SER A 17 -14.73 -9.28 -31.78
N GLY A 18 -13.61 -10.00 -31.67
CA GLY A 18 -12.75 -9.87 -30.51
C GLY A 18 -12.39 -8.39 -30.36
N GLU A 19 -12.64 -7.85 -29.18
CA GLU A 19 -12.30 -6.47 -28.86
C GLU A 19 -10.77 -6.32 -29.07
N VAL A 20 -10.36 -5.26 -29.79
CA VAL A 20 -8.93 -4.96 -30.05
C VAL A 20 -8.25 -4.69 -28.73
N VAL A 21 -7.05 -5.23 -28.54
CA VAL A 21 -6.29 -5.03 -27.29
C VAL A 21 -5.99 -3.55 -27.07
N SER A 22 -6.43 -3.02 -25.95
CA SER A 22 -6.18 -1.63 -25.53
C SER A 22 -4.77 -1.48 -24.99
N PHE A 23 -3.98 -0.59 -25.60
CA PHE A 23 -2.65 -0.31 -25.08
C PHE A 23 -2.68 0.24 -23.66
N SER A 24 -3.48 1.29 -23.41
CA SER A 24 -3.54 1.97 -22.13
C SER A 24 -4.09 1.09 -20.99
N ARG A 25 -5.04 0.19 -21.29
CA ARG A 25 -5.75 -0.63 -20.30
C ARG A 25 -5.11 -2.00 -20.06
N GLU A 26 -4.48 -2.59 -21.08
CA GLU A 26 -4.01 -3.98 -21.02
C GLU A 26 -2.49 -4.08 -21.13
N VAL A 27 -1.84 -3.39 -22.08
CA VAL A 27 -0.41 -3.49 -22.33
C VAL A 27 0.42 -2.59 -21.41
N ALA A 28 0.06 -1.30 -21.32
CA ALA A 28 0.80 -0.33 -20.51
C ALA A 28 0.91 -0.73 -19.03
N PRO A 29 -0.12 -1.32 -18.36
CA PRO A 29 0.01 -1.84 -17.01
C PRO A 29 1.05 -2.96 -16.85
N ILE A 30 1.19 -3.84 -17.85
CA ILE A 30 2.21 -4.90 -17.84
C ILE A 30 3.60 -4.28 -17.95
N LEU A 31 3.82 -3.40 -18.94
CA LEU A 31 5.09 -2.72 -19.14
C LEU A 31 5.49 -1.87 -17.91
N GLN A 32 4.54 -1.13 -17.34
CA GLN A 32 4.77 -0.30 -16.16
C GLN A 32 5.25 -1.14 -14.97
N ARG A 33 4.65 -2.30 -14.75
CA ARG A 33 4.97 -3.19 -13.62
C ARG A 33 6.26 -3.97 -13.84
N GLN A 34 6.47 -4.51 -15.05
CA GLN A 34 7.51 -5.50 -15.31
C GLN A 34 8.79 -4.90 -15.92
N CYS A 35 8.70 -3.76 -16.63
CA CYS A 35 9.77 -3.29 -17.50
C CYS A 35 10.32 -1.90 -17.14
N VAL A 36 9.45 -0.94 -16.82
CA VAL A 36 9.79 0.49 -16.68
C VAL A 36 10.81 0.76 -15.58
N ALA A 37 10.85 -0.06 -14.52
CA ALA A 37 11.83 0.11 -13.43
C ALA A 37 13.29 0.15 -13.95
N CYS A 38 13.58 -0.61 -15.02
CA CYS A 38 14.91 -0.71 -15.65
C CYS A 38 15.00 -0.02 -17.01
N HIS A 39 13.88 0.19 -17.70
CA HIS A 39 13.82 0.70 -19.08
C HIS A 39 13.12 2.06 -19.16
N LYS A 40 13.66 3.07 -18.46
CA LYS A 40 13.15 4.44 -18.43
C LYS A 40 14.25 5.46 -18.64
N GLU A 41 13.88 6.72 -18.79
CA GLU A 41 14.82 7.82 -18.89
C GLU A 41 15.83 7.84 -17.73
N GLY A 42 17.11 7.99 -18.07
CA GLY A 42 18.21 7.97 -17.10
C GLY A 42 18.63 6.57 -16.60
N LYS A 43 17.87 5.50 -16.91
CA LYS A 43 18.17 4.11 -16.52
C LYS A 43 17.84 3.11 -17.65
N ALA A 44 18.08 3.49 -18.89
CA ALA A 44 17.79 2.61 -20.03
C ALA A 44 18.88 1.54 -20.19
N LYS A 45 18.73 0.38 -19.55
CA LYS A 45 19.59 -0.78 -19.80
C LYS A 45 19.47 -1.17 -21.29
N GLY A 46 20.60 -1.42 -21.95
CA GLY A 46 20.66 -1.71 -23.39
C GLY A 46 20.22 -0.54 -24.28
N LYS A 47 20.08 0.69 -23.76
CA LYS A 47 19.51 1.85 -24.45
C LYS A 47 18.02 1.70 -24.82
N TYR A 48 17.34 0.66 -24.34
CA TYR A 48 15.95 0.35 -24.64
C TYR A 48 15.03 1.05 -23.63
N ARG A 49 14.11 1.89 -24.10
CA ARG A 49 13.16 2.64 -23.26
C ARG A 49 11.74 2.17 -23.51
N LEU A 50 11.02 1.91 -22.41
CA LEU A 50 9.64 1.41 -22.40
C LEU A 50 8.70 2.28 -21.54
N ASP A 51 9.15 3.46 -21.11
CA ASP A 51 8.42 4.35 -20.22
C ASP A 51 7.39 5.24 -20.92
N THR A 52 7.41 5.30 -22.24
CA THR A 52 6.39 5.96 -23.07
C THR A 52 6.07 5.10 -24.30
N TYR A 53 4.87 5.24 -24.89
CA TYR A 53 4.54 4.56 -26.12
C TYR A 53 5.44 4.99 -27.29
N GLU A 54 5.75 6.29 -27.38
CA GLU A 54 6.66 6.82 -28.42
C GLU A 54 8.02 6.13 -28.42
N GLN A 55 8.62 5.87 -27.25
CA GLN A 55 9.90 5.18 -27.16
C GLN A 55 9.77 3.70 -27.49
N LEU A 56 8.74 3.03 -26.96
CA LEU A 56 8.44 1.63 -27.26
C LEU A 56 8.29 1.39 -28.79
N ARG A 57 7.62 2.28 -29.48
CA ARG A 57 7.38 2.17 -30.94
C ARG A 57 8.64 2.28 -31.81
N LYS A 58 9.74 2.79 -31.31
CA LYS A 58 11.02 2.87 -32.06
C LYS A 58 11.66 1.51 -32.27
N GLU A 59 11.37 0.57 -31.41
CA GLU A 59 11.97 -0.75 -31.34
C GLU A 59 10.97 -1.88 -31.66
N LEU A 60 9.78 -1.53 -32.19
CA LEU A 60 8.71 -2.49 -32.41
C LEU A 60 8.01 -2.28 -33.73
N GLU A 61 8.00 -3.32 -34.57
CA GLU A 61 7.27 -3.34 -35.85
C GLU A 61 5.86 -3.92 -35.65
N PRO A 62 4.81 -3.20 -36.06
CA PRO A 62 3.43 -3.69 -35.95
C PRO A 62 3.23 -4.98 -36.75
N GLY A 63 2.61 -5.96 -36.08
CA GLY A 63 2.31 -7.26 -36.70
C GLY A 63 3.48 -8.24 -36.72
N ASP A 64 4.68 -7.81 -36.33
CA ASP A 64 5.89 -8.66 -36.33
C ASP A 64 6.19 -9.13 -34.89
N LEU A 65 6.21 -10.44 -34.68
CA LEU A 65 6.57 -11.09 -33.40
C LEU A 65 8.08 -11.36 -33.28
N GLU A 66 8.87 -11.14 -34.29
CA GLU A 66 10.35 -11.26 -34.25
C GLU A 66 11.01 -10.03 -33.61
N THR A 67 10.21 -9.20 -32.89
CA THR A 67 10.71 -8.02 -32.19
C THR A 67 11.49 -8.38 -30.94
N GLU A 68 12.50 -7.57 -30.63
CA GLU A 68 13.32 -7.74 -29.39
C GLU A 68 12.47 -7.82 -28.13
N LEU A 69 11.44 -6.99 -28.01
CA LEU A 69 10.52 -7.02 -26.87
C LEU A 69 9.89 -8.41 -26.70
N PHE A 70 9.30 -8.94 -27.78
CA PHE A 70 8.56 -10.22 -27.69
C PHE A 70 9.52 -11.40 -27.51
N HIS A 71 10.66 -11.40 -28.18
CA HIS A 71 11.70 -12.41 -27.99
C HIS A 71 12.16 -12.46 -26.52
N ARG A 72 12.48 -11.31 -25.91
CA ARG A 72 12.99 -11.23 -24.56
C ARG A 72 12.00 -11.69 -23.48
N VAL A 73 10.71 -11.53 -23.69
CA VAL A 73 9.69 -11.96 -22.72
C VAL A 73 9.24 -13.42 -22.92
N THR A 74 9.64 -14.06 -24.04
CA THR A 74 9.21 -15.44 -24.37
C THR A 74 10.35 -16.45 -24.43
N THR A 75 11.62 -16.01 -24.44
CA THR A 75 12.76 -16.93 -24.49
C THR A 75 12.90 -17.77 -23.23
N ASP A 76 13.29 -19.04 -23.38
CA ASP A 76 13.63 -19.95 -22.28
C ASP A 76 15.07 -19.73 -21.78
N ASP A 77 15.89 -18.95 -22.47
CA ASP A 77 17.26 -18.63 -22.06
C ASP A 77 17.25 -17.62 -20.91
N GLU A 78 17.66 -18.08 -19.72
CA GLU A 78 17.65 -17.27 -18.51
C GLU A 78 18.61 -16.06 -18.56
N GLU A 79 19.66 -16.11 -19.40
CA GLU A 79 20.60 -14.99 -19.58
C GLU A 79 20.00 -13.88 -20.47
N GLU A 80 19.10 -14.25 -21.37
CA GLU A 80 18.43 -13.32 -22.28
C GLU A 80 17.05 -12.90 -21.84
N ARG A 81 16.39 -13.72 -21.04
CA ARG A 81 14.99 -13.49 -20.62
C ARG A 81 14.81 -12.23 -19.79
N MET A 82 13.73 -11.51 -20.06
CA MET A 82 13.27 -10.36 -19.28
C MET A 82 11.93 -10.68 -18.58
N PRO A 83 11.72 -10.21 -17.31
CA PRO A 83 12.65 -9.41 -16.50
C PRO A 83 13.84 -10.21 -15.97
N VAL A 84 15.03 -9.58 -15.91
CA VAL A 84 16.24 -10.18 -15.32
C VAL A 84 16.08 -10.28 -13.80
N ASP A 85 16.52 -11.38 -13.21
CA ASP A 85 16.49 -11.63 -11.77
C ASP A 85 15.07 -11.61 -11.13
N ALA A 86 14.04 -11.87 -11.94
CA ALA A 86 12.65 -11.94 -11.51
C ALA A 86 11.90 -13.10 -12.16
N ASP A 87 10.69 -13.39 -11.66
CA ASP A 87 9.84 -14.41 -12.27
C ASP A 87 9.48 -14.01 -13.72
N PRO A 88 9.41 -14.98 -14.67
CA PRO A 88 8.97 -14.71 -16.02
C PRO A 88 7.55 -14.14 -16.06
N LEU A 89 7.20 -13.46 -17.14
CA LEU A 89 5.82 -13.03 -17.39
C LEU A 89 4.90 -14.26 -17.43
N GLY A 90 3.69 -14.11 -16.87
CA GLY A 90 2.66 -15.14 -16.97
C GLY A 90 2.10 -15.27 -18.40
N ASP A 91 1.60 -16.46 -18.76
CA ASP A 91 1.04 -16.78 -20.09
C ASP A 91 -0.04 -15.77 -20.54
N GLN A 92 -0.83 -15.25 -19.62
CA GLN A 92 -1.85 -14.23 -19.89
C GLN A 92 -1.22 -12.91 -20.32
N GLU A 93 -0.17 -12.46 -19.63
CA GLU A 93 0.55 -11.22 -19.94
C GLU A 93 1.25 -11.32 -21.30
N ILE A 94 1.93 -12.44 -21.55
CA ILE A 94 2.55 -12.75 -22.85
C ILE A 94 1.50 -12.73 -23.96
N ASN A 95 0.34 -13.35 -23.73
CA ASN A 95 -0.73 -13.39 -24.72
C ASN A 95 -1.32 -11.99 -25.03
N VAL A 96 -1.45 -11.13 -24.03
CA VAL A 96 -1.89 -9.74 -24.24
C VAL A 96 -0.90 -8.98 -25.10
N ILE A 97 0.41 -9.05 -24.80
CA ILE A 97 1.45 -8.39 -25.58
C ILE A 97 1.47 -8.93 -27.02
N ARG A 98 1.40 -10.26 -27.17
CA ARG A 98 1.35 -10.92 -28.48
C ARG A 98 0.18 -10.44 -29.33
N ARG A 99 -1.02 -10.47 -28.78
CA ARG A 99 -2.23 -10.03 -29.48
C ARG A 99 -2.11 -8.57 -29.91
N TRP A 100 -1.68 -7.71 -29.00
CA TRP A 100 -1.49 -6.29 -29.28
C TRP A 100 -0.52 -6.05 -30.44
N ILE A 101 0.63 -6.74 -30.48
CA ILE A 101 1.59 -6.63 -31.58
C ILE A 101 0.95 -7.07 -32.89
N VAL A 102 0.31 -8.26 -32.91
CA VAL A 102 -0.34 -8.83 -34.11
C VAL A 102 -1.49 -7.95 -34.61
N GLU A 103 -2.24 -7.33 -33.71
CA GLU A 103 -3.34 -6.40 -34.02
C GLU A 103 -2.85 -5.01 -34.48
N GLY A 104 -1.51 -4.84 -34.65
CA GLY A 104 -0.92 -3.64 -35.22
C GLY A 104 -0.30 -2.70 -34.20
N ALA A 105 -0.12 -3.12 -32.96
CA ALA A 105 0.53 -2.37 -31.87
C ALA A 105 -0.01 -0.93 -31.75
N SER A 106 -1.32 -0.76 -31.83
CA SER A 106 -1.97 0.55 -31.86
C SER A 106 -1.96 1.23 -30.49
N TYR A 107 -2.00 2.58 -30.50
CA TYR A 107 -2.07 3.43 -29.32
C TYR A 107 -3.48 4.01 -29.20
N ASP A 108 -4.03 3.95 -27.99
CA ASP A 108 -5.38 4.42 -27.67
C ASP A 108 -5.41 5.62 -26.68
N GLY A 109 -4.23 6.24 -26.43
CA GLY A 109 -4.14 7.46 -25.63
C GLY A 109 -4.09 8.73 -26.49
N GLU A 110 -4.01 9.90 -25.82
CA GLU A 110 -3.95 11.21 -26.47
C GLU A 110 -2.53 11.62 -26.84
N ASP A 111 -1.55 11.41 -25.95
CA ASP A 111 -0.16 11.81 -26.11
C ASP A 111 0.78 10.58 -26.05
N PRO A 112 1.35 10.14 -27.17
CA PRO A 112 2.26 9.00 -27.20
C PRO A 112 3.59 9.23 -26.46
N GLY A 113 3.94 10.49 -26.20
CA GLY A 113 5.11 10.89 -25.39
C GLY A 113 4.83 10.90 -23.88
N ALA A 114 3.57 10.77 -23.45
CA ALA A 114 3.23 10.73 -22.05
C ALA A 114 3.78 9.44 -21.38
N LEU A 115 4.15 9.56 -20.09
CA LEU A 115 4.58 8.40 -19.30
C LEU A 115 3.46 7.36 -19.20
N LEU A 116 3.80 6.07 -19.25
CA LEU A 116 2.81 4.98 -19.13
C LEU A 116 1.97 5.10 -17.88
N SER A 117 2.56 5.54 -16.77
CA SER A 117 1.83 5.76 -15.50
C SER A 117 0.73 6.82 -15.61
N ALA A 118 0.84 7.77 -16.53
CA ALA A 118 -0.13 8.83 -16.74
C ALA A 118 -1.29 8.42 -17.66
N ILE A 119 -1.05 7.48 -18.58
CA ILE A 119 -2.05 7.02 -19.55
C ILE A 119 -2.84 5.79 -19.09
N ILE A 120 -2.35 5.04 -18.10
CA ILE A 120 -3.07 3.89 -17.55
C ILE A 120 -4.35 4.38 -16.88
N PRO A 121 -5.55 3.98 -17.34
CA PRO A 121 -6.79 4.41 -16.74
C PRO A 121 -6.89 3.96 -15.28
N LEU A 122 -7.38 4.83 -14.44
CA LEU A 122 -7.69 4.49 -13.05
C LEU A 122 -8.82 3.44 -13.04
N ARG A 123 -8.64 2.37 -12.25
CA ARG A 123 -9.70 1.39 -12.03
C ARG A 123 -10.78 2.04 -11.17
N ASP A 124 -12.02 1.99 -11.63
CA ASP A 124 -13.15 2.32 -10.78
C ASP A 124 -13.49 1.14 -9.87
N HIS A 125 -13.66 1.43 -8.59
CA HIS A 125 -14.19 0.48 -7.64
C HIS A 125 -15.71 0.59 -7.56
N PRO A 126 -16.41 -0.47 -7.08
CA PRO A 126 -17.82 -0.37 -6.78
C PRO A 126 -18.12 0.82 -5.88
N GLY A 127 -19.25 1.46 -6.09
CA GLY A 127 -19.69 2.54 -5.21
C GLY A 127 -19.88 2.06 -3.78
N ALA A 128 -19.48 2.87 -2.82
CA ALA A 128 -19.73 2.61 -1.43
C ALA A 128 -21.25 2.63 -1.15
N PRO A 129 -21.78 1.76 -0.28
CA PRO A 129 -23.20 1.80 0.09
C PRO A 129 -23.52 3.10 0.83
N SER A 130 -24.73 3.59 0.71
CA SER A 130 -25.18 4.84 1.37
C SER A 130 -25.10 4.75 2.89
N SER A 131 -25.27 3.56 3.45
CA SER A 131 -25.11 3.26 4.89
C SER A 131 -24.62 1.83 5.07
N TYR A 132 -23.98 1.56 6.20
CA TYR A 132 -23.54 0.20 6.55
C TYR A 132 -24.58 -0.48 7.43
N PRO A 133 -24.99 -1.72 7.14
CA PRO A 133 -25.94 -2.47 8.00
C PRO A 133 -25.39 -2.72 9.40
N ARG A 134 -24.05 -2.86 9.52
CA ARG A 134 -23.32 -2.95 10.80
C ARG A 134 -22.03 -2.15 10.73
N PRO A 135 -21.47 -1.75 11.91
CA PRO A 135 -20.15 -1.13 11.95
C PRO A 135 -19.10 -2.05 11.33
N LEU A 136 -18.09 -1.47 10.68
CA LEU A 136 -16.93 -2.16 10.15
C LEU A 136 -15.73 -1.87 11.05
N GLY A 137 -14.88 -2.86 11.28
CA GLY A 137 -13.64 -2.66 12.02
C GLY A 137 -12.78 -1.57 11.36
N VAL A 138 -12.27 -0.64 12.18
CA VAL A 138 -11.42 0.47 11.73
C VAL A 138 -9.99 -0.01 11.60
N THR A 139 -9.62 -0.55 10.45
CA THR A 139 -8.33 -1.21 10.21
C THR A 139 -7.18 -0.26 9.87
N ALA A 140 -7.50 0.96 9.46
CA ALA A 140 -6.51 2.01 9.14
C ALA A 140 -7.08 3.38 9.49
N MET A 141 -6.20 4.28 9.95
CA MET A 141 -6.53 5.68 10.20
C MET A 141 -5.30 6.57 10.12
N VAL A 142 -5.51 7.85 9.83
CA VAL A 142 -4.48 8.89 9.86
C VAL A 142 -5.14 10.24 10.11
N PHE A 143 -4.50 11.11 10.91
CA PHE A 143 -4.93 12.49 11.06
C PHE A 143 -4.61 13.31 9.80
N GLY A 144 -5.51 14.20 9.46
CA GLY A 144 -5.31 15.22 8.43
C GLY A 144 -4.46 16.38 8.95
N PRO A 145 -4.14 17.36 8.05
CA PRO A 145 -3.37 18.51 8.42
C PRO A 145 -3.98 19.24 9.62
N GLN A 146 -3.14 19.68 10.55
CA GLN A 146 -3.52 20.43 11.76
C GLN A 146 -4.49 19.67 12.70
N GLY A 147 -4.61 18.35 12.56
CA GLY A 147 -5.49 17.54 13.41
C GLY A 147 -6.99 17.82 13.26
N GLN A 148 -7.40 18.61 12.27
CA GLN A 148 -8.80 19.01 12.07
C GLN A 148 -9.70 17.93 11.47
N LYS A 149 -9.08 16.91 10.87
CA LYS A 149 -9.76 15.78 10.25
C LYS A 149 -9.12 14.48 10.71
N LEU A 150 -9.92 13.43 10.78
CA LEU A 150 -9.45 12.06 10.93
C LEU A 150 -9.94 11.25 9.75
N TYR A 151 -9.04 10.63 9.00
CA TYR A 151 -9.38 9.71 7.91
C TYR A 151 -9.41 8.28 8.45
N THR A 152 -10.44 7.51 8.11
CA THR A 152 -10.54 6.08 8.45
C THR A 152 -10.92 5.27 7.22
N GLY A 153 -10.42 4.03 7.14
CA GLY A 153 -10.85 3.11 6.09
C GLY A 153 -12.32 2.71 6.25
N GLY A 154 -13.09 2.82 5.16
CA GLY A 154 -14.46 2.32 5.01
C GLY A 154 -14.54 1.13 4.04
N TYR A 155 -15.72 0.87 3.48
CA TYR A 155 -15.96 -0.14 2.46
C TYR A 155 -16.06 0.51 1.08
N HIS A 156 -15.06 0.34 0.25
CA HIS A 156 -14.84 1.02 -1.04
C HIS A 156 -14.72 2.55 -0.94
N GLU A 157 -14.39 3.05 0.25
CA GLU A 157 -14.25 4.48 0.51
C GLU A 157 -13.29 4.76 1.67
N ILE A 158 -12.97 6.03 1.86
CA ILE A 158 -12.34 6.56 3.06
C ILE A 158 -13.33 7.53 3.70
N LEU A 159 -13.58 7.37 4.99
CA LEU A 159 -14.48 8.23 5.77
C LEU A 159 -13.66 9.34 6.43
N VAL A 160 -14.18 10.56 6.41
CA VAL A 160 -13.54 11.76 6.97
C VAL A 160 -14.36 12.27 8.15
N TRP A 161 -13.75 12.36 9.32
CA TRP A 161 -14.41 12.69 10.58
C TRP A 161 -13.90 13.99 11.18
N ASP A 162 -14.76 14.70 11.92
CA ASP A 162 -14.34 15.68 12.91
C ASP A 162 -13.85 14.95 14.15
N PRO A 163 -12.56 15.03 14.51
CA PRO A 163 -12.04 14.33 15.68
C PRO A 163 -12.58 14.87 17.02
N ASN A 164 -13.09 16.10 17.07
CA ASN A 164 -13.60 16.69 18.29
C ASN A 164 -15.04 16.27 18.61
N GLY A 165 -15.89 16.18 17.58
CA GLY A 165 -17.31 15.86 17.74
C GLY A 165 -17.71 14.49 17.24
N GLY A 166 -16.86 13.79 16.49
CA GLY A 166 -17.19 12.51 15.85
C GLY A 166 -18.17 12.62 14.69
N ALA A 167 -18.41 13.83 14.17
CA ALA A 167 -19.29 14.04 13.02
C ALA A 167 -18.60 13.57 11.73
N LEU A 168 -19.36 12.88 10.84
CA LEU A 168 -18.90 12.55 9.49
C LEU A 168 -18.90 13.84 8.67
N LEU A 169 -17.71 14.24 8.18
CA LEU A 169 -17.50 15.44 7.39
C LEU A 169 -17.60 15.17 5.89
N ASP A 170 -17.06 14.03 5.45
CA ASP A 170 -16.98 13.71 4.03
C ASP A 170 -16.77 12.20 3.81
N ARG A 171 -16.99 11.76 2.56
CA ARG A 171 -16.78 10.39 2.10
C ARG A 171 -16.01 10.43 0.79
N ILE A 172 -14.78 9.87 0.80
CA ILE A 172 -13.93 9.78 -0.38
C ILE A 172 -14.17 8.42 -1.05
N PRO A 173 -14.89 8.39 -2.19
CA PRO A 173 -15.27 7.16 -2.88
C PRO A 173 -14.09 6.60 -3.68
N ASN A 174 -14.35 5.51 -4.41
CA ASN A 174 -13.44 4.90 -5.37
C ASN A 174 -12.13 4.42 -4.74
N ASN A 175 -12.24 3.79 -3.59
CA ASN A 175 -11.15 3.12 -2.88
C ASN A 175 -11.27 1.60 -3.01
N GLY A 176 -10.17 0.85 -2.78
CA GLY A 176 -10.22 -0.61 -2.69
C GLY A 176 -11.20 -1.08 -1.63
N GLN A 177 -11.50 -2.38 -1.60
CA GLN A 177 -12.55 -2.91 -0.73
C GLN A 177 -12.35 -2.51 0.74
N ARG A 178 -11.12 -2.65 1.27
CA ARG A 178 -10.73 -2.22 2.62
C ARG A 178 -9.35 -1.57 2.62
N SER A 179 -9.18 -0.56 3.44
CA SER A 179 -7.86 0.03 3.74
C SER A 179 -7.25 -0.65 4.96
N TYR A 180 -6.00 -1.09 4.84
CA TYR A 180 -5.20 -1.66 5.93
C TYR A 180 -4.08 -0.73 6.38
N GLY A 181 -3.71 0.23 5.54
CA GLY A 181 -2.81 1.32 5.84
C GLY A 181 -3.29 2.62 5.21
N LEU A 182 -3.18 3.72 5.94
CA LEU A 182 -3.40 5.09 5.46
C LEU A 182 -2.19 5.93 5.83
N ALA A 183 -1.73 6.78 4.92
CA ALA A 183 -0.64 7.71 5.16
C ALA A 183 -0.93 9.06 4.48
N LEU A 184 -0.63 10.15 5.18
CA LEU A 184 -0.69 11.49 4.63
C LEU A 184 0.72 11.95 4.25
N SER A 185 0.87 12.62 3.10
CA SER A 185 2.14 13.24 2.73
C SER A 185 2.53 14.35 3.72
N PRO A 186 3.82 14.64 3.91
CA PRO A 186 4.27 15.64 4.90
C PRO A 186 3.69 17.05 4.67
N ASP A 187 3.38 17.39 3.42
CA ASP A 187 2.72 18.66 3.05
C ASP A 187 1.19 18.64 3.20
N GLY A 188 0.62 17.47 3.57
CA GLY A 188 -0.81 17.27 3.77
C GLY A 188 -1.66 17.21 2.50
N ASN A 189 -1.05 17.20 1.31
CA ASN A 189 -1.79 17.30 0.05
C ASN A 189 -2.21 15.92 -0.52
N MET A 190 -1.45 14.86 -0.22
CA MET A 190 -1.71 13.52 -0.73
C MET A 190 -2.07 12.55 0.39
N LEU A 191 -3.15 11.80 0.20
CA LEU A 191 -3.56 10.70 1.07
C LEU A 191 -3.37 9.38 0.34
N ALA A 192 -2.46 8.52 0.82
CA ALA A 192 -2.23 7.20 0.28
C ALA A 192 -2.98 6.14 1.09
N ALA A 193 -3.61 5.20 0.39
CA ALA A 193 -4.27 4.04 0.96
C ALA A 193 -3.64 2.75 0.44
N ALA A 194 -3.16 1.89 1.34
CA ALA A 194 -2.85 0.50 1.08
C ALA A 194 -4.11 -0.32 1.30
N THR A 195 -4.60 -0.96 0.23
CA THR A 195 -5.91 -1.60 0.23
C THR A 195 -5.81 -3.05 -0.22
N GLY A 196 -6.89 -3.79 -0.04
CA GLY A 196 -7.00 -5.12 -0.60
C GLY A 196 -8.33 -5.79 -0.36
N ASP A 197 -8.50 -6.88 -1.12
CA ASP A 197 -9.47 -7.93 -0.95
C ASP A 197 -8.66 -9.23 -0.81
N PRO A 198 -8.60 -9.83 0.39
CA PRO A 198 -7.69 -10.93 0.68
C PRO A 198 -7.77 -12.07 -0.33
N GLY A 199 -6.62 -12.45 -0.89
CA GLY A 199 -6.49 -13.52 -1.90
C GLY A 199 -7.07 -13.17 -3.27
N GLN A 200 -7.42 -11.93 -3.55
CA GLN A 200 -8.01 -11.51 -4.83
C GLN A 200 -7.31 -10.29 -5.44
N ALA A 201 -7.05 -9.26 -4.64
CA ALA A 201 -6.46 -8.04 -5.14
C ALA A 201 -5.86 -7.17 -4.02
N GLY A 202 -4.87 -6.36 -4.37
CA GLY A 202 -4.36 -5.28 -3.56
C GLY A 202 -3.90 -4.12 -4.41
N GLU A 203 -4.05 -2.91 -3.91
CA GLU A 203 -3.55 -1.73 -4.60
C GLU A 203 -3.10 -0.66 -3.62
N VAL A 204 -2.19 0.20 -4.09
CA VAL A 204 -1.96 1.50 -3.48
C VAL A 204 -2.70 2.52 -4.30
N ARG A 205 -3.58 3.28 -3.65
CA ARG A 205 -4.30 4.38 -4.26
C ARG A 205 -3.96 5.68 -3.57
N VAL A 206 -3.73 6.72 -4.35
CA VAL A 206 -3.35 8.05 -3.85
C VAL A 206 -4.41 9.05 -4.24
N PHE A 207 -4.87 9.80 -3.26
CA PHE A 207 -5.91 10.80 -3.39
C PHE A 207 -5.36 12.19 -3.13
N ASP A 208 -5.92 13.20 -3.77
CA ASP A 208 -5.84 14.57 -3.30
C ASP A 208 -6.60 14.68 -1.98
N ALA A 209 -5.89 15.01 -0.91
CA ALA A 209 -6.45 14.96 0.44
C ALA A 209 -7.54 16.02 0.68
N LYS A 210 -7.61 17.06 -0.15
CA LYS A 210 -8.59 18.13 -0.04
C LYS A 210 -9.88 17.82 -0.80
N SER A 211 -9.74 17.36 -2.06
CA SER A 211 -10.88 17.12 -2.95
C SER A 211 -11.38 15.67 -2.96
N GLY A 212 -10.61 14.73 -2.40
CA GLY A 212 -10.90 13.30 -2.48
C GLY A 212 -10.71 12.68 -3.87
N ARG A 213 -10.22 13.44 -4.86
CA ARG A 213 -9.99 12.95 -6.22
C ARG A 213 -8.81 12.00 -6.26
N VAL A 214 -8.94 10.88 -6.96
CA VAL A 214 -7.83 9.96 -7.21
C VAL A 214 -6.78 10.65 -8.07
N LEU A 215 -5.54 10.67 -7.58
CA LEU A 215 -4.36 11.21 -8.28
C LEU A 215 -3.62 10.12 -9.03
N ALA A 216 -3.47 8.93 -8.41
CA ALA A 216 -2.74 7.81 -8.99
C ALA A 216 -3.14 6.48 -8.34
N THR A 217 -2.87 5.39 -9.06
CA THR A 217 -2.84 4.03 -8.53
C THR A 217 -1.50 3.41 -8.92
N PRO A 218 -0.42 3.76 -8.20
CA PRO A 218 0.95 3.39 -8.58
C PRO A 218 1.20 1.89 -8.59
N PHE A 219 0.44 1.12 -7.82
CA PHE A 219 0.62 -0.33 -7.75
C PHE A 219 -0.71 -1.06 -7.66
N ARG A 220 -0.78 -2.20 -8.36
CA ARG A 220 -1.81 -3.23 -8.25
C ARG A 220 -1.15 -4.59 -8.20
N GLY A 221 -1.64 -5.46 -7.34
CA GLY A 221 -1.18 -6.84 -7.16
C GLY A 221 -2.33 -7.78 -6.85
N ASP A 222 -2.00 -9.05 -6.66
CA ASP A 222 -2.97 -10.14 -6.53
C ASP A 222 -3.39 -10.40 -5.08
N ASP A 223 -2.82 -9.66 -4.11
CA ASP A 223 -3.17 -9.80 -2.70
C ASP A 223 -2.97 -8.48 -1.93
N THR A 224 -3.50 -8.44 -0.74
CA THR A 224 -3.64 -7.30 0.17
C THR A 224 -2.31 -6.59 0.47
N LEU A 225 -2.33 -5.28 0.42
CA LEU A 225 -1.29 -4.41 0.96
C LEU A 225 -1.65 -3.98 2.39
N LEU A 226 -0.67 -4.02 3.29
CA LEU A 226 -0.89 -3.85 4.72
C LEU A 226 -0.26 -2.57 5.29
N ALA A 227 0.81 -2.09 4.69
CA ALA A 227 1.57 -0.94 5.16
C ALA A 227 1.88 0.02 4.02
N VAL A 228 1.80 1.32 4.30
CA VAL A 228 2.13 2.42 3.39
C VAL A 228 2.67 3.60 4.19
N GLY A 229 3.63 4.33 3.63
CA GLY A 229 4.18 5.53 4.27
C GLY A 229 4.96 6.40 3.29
N PHE A 230 4.72 7.71 3.33
CA PHE A 230 5.54 8.67 2.60
C PHE A 230 6.90 8.86 3.27
N SER A 231 7.93 9.14 2.47
CA SER A 231 9.21 9.61 2.99
C SER A 231 9.05 10.99 3.67
N PRO A 232 9.92 11.34 4.63
CA PRO A 232 9.85 12.63 5.34
C PRO A 232 9.90 13.86 4.42
N ASP A 233 10.53 13.74 3.24
CA ASP A 233 10.57 14.80 2.22
C ASP A 233 9.40 14.75 1.22
N GLY A 234 8.50 13.77 1.34
CA GLY A 234 7.34 13.56 0.48
C GLY A 234 7.64 13.08 -0.95
N ARG A 235 8.91 12.83 -1.29
CA ARG A 235 9.32 12.48 -2.67
C ARG A 235 9.16 11.00 -3.00
N SER A 236 8.98 10.17 -1.99
CA SER A 236 8.85 8.73 -2.15
C SER A 236 7.67 8.18 -1.35
N LEU A 237 7.09 7.11 -1.86
CA LEU A 237 6.05 6.33 -1.19
C LEU A 237 6.53 4.89 -1.04
N ALA A 238 6.64 4.40 0.19
CA ALA A 238 6.96 3.02 0.49
C ALA A 238 5.70 2.23 0.87
N PHE A 239 5.63 0.97 0.47
CA PHE A 239 4.53 0.09 0.84
C PHE A 239 4.92 -1.39 0.76
N GLY A 240 4.11 -2.23 1.38
CA GLY A 240 4.24 -3.68 1.35
C GLY A 240 3.02 -4.38 1.91
N GLY A 241 2.98 -5.71 1.79
CA GLY A 241 1.82 -6.48 2.17
C GLY A 241 2.09 -7.97 2.28
N VAL A 242 1.10 -8.77 1.86
CA VAL A 242 1.06 -10.22 2.01
C VAL A 242 2.19 -10.94 1.25
N ASP A 243 2.66 -10.38 0.15
CA ASP A 243 3.77 -10.92 -0.63
C ASP A 243 5.16 -10.72 0.01
N GLY A 244 5.25 -10.05 1.17
CA GLY A 244 6.48 -9.82 1.91
C GLY A 244 7.48 -8.88 1.22
N LYS A 245 7.11 -8.24 0.13
CA LYS A 245 7.97 -7.30 -0.62
C LYS A 245 7.85 -5.88 -0.08
N LEU A 246 8.99 -5.22 0.04
CA LEU A 246 9.07 -3.77 0.23
C LEU A 246 9.22 -3.11 -1.14
N ARG A 247 8.33 -2.19 -1.47
CA ARG A 247 8.36 -1.40 -2.71
C ARG A 247 8.47 0.07 -2.42
N LEU A 248 9.14 0.77 -3.31
CA LEU A 248 9.35 2.22 -3.24
C LEU A 248 9.05 2.86 -4.59
N PHE A 249 8.21 3.88 -4.58
CA PHE A 249 7.82 4.65 -5.75
C PHE A 249 8.14 6.13 -5.59
N GLN A 250 8.55 6.79 -6.67
CA GLN A 250 8.66 8.24 -6.70
C GLN A 250 7.28 8.89 -6.79
N THR A 251 6.97 9.86 -5.93
CA THR A 251 5.65 10.51 -5.90
C THR A 251 5.37 11.44 -7.09
N LYS A 252 6.41 11.95 -7.76
CA LYS A 252 6.26 12.83 -8.92
C LYS A 252 5.84 12.09 -10.18
N THR A 253 6.36 10.88 -10.38
CA THR A 253 6.20 10.11 -11.63
C THR A 253 5.44 8.81 -11.43
N TRP A 254 5.21 8.41 -10.19
CA TRP A 254 4.64 7.13 -9.79
C TRP A 254 5.37 5.92 -10.40
N THR A 255 6.68 6.06 -10.60
CA THR A 255 7.52 4.96 -11.09
C THR A 255 8.17 4.23 -9.92
N GLU A 256 8.22 2.90 -10.01
CA GLU A 256 8.96 2.08 -9.07
C GLU A 256 10.45 2.37 -9.15
N VAL A 257 11.07 2.63 -8.01
CA VAL A 257 12.52 2.83 -7.88
C VAL A 257 13.22 1.70 -7.18
N LEU A 258 12.45 0.92 -6.40
CA LEU A 258 12.96 -0.20 -5.65
C LEU A 258 11.86 -1.22 -5.39
N ALA A 259 12.17 -2.52 -5.62
CA ALA A 259 11.43 -3.65 -5.10
C ALA A 259 12.39 -4.66 -4.47
N VAL A 260 12.15 -5.02 -3.23
CA VAL A 260 12.99 -5.96 -2.48
C VAL A 260 12.12 -7.05 -1.90
N SER A 261 12.51 -8.32 -2.12
CA SER A 261 11.94 -9.45 -1.38
C SER A 261 12.42 -9.37 0.07
N SER A 262 11.70 -8.58 0.85
CA SER A 262 12.11 -8.17 2.18
C SER A 262 11.94 -9.30 3.20
N HIS A 263 10.84 -10.01 3.14
CA HIS A 263 10.44 -10.99 4.13
C HIS A 263 9.90 -12.27 3.49
N SER A 264 9.97 -13.38 4.23
CA SER A 264 9.41 -14.68 3.81
C SER A 264 7.92 -14.83 4.14
N ASP A 265 7.34 -13.82 4.78
CA ASP A 265 5.93 -13.75 5.15
C ASP A 265 5.48 -12.29 5.14
N TRP A 266 4.22 -11.99 5.44
CA TRP A 266 3.58 -10.68 5.36
C TRP A 266 4.42 -9.55 5.95
N LEU A 267 4.65 -8.50 5.18
CA LEU A 267 5.15 -7.23 5.67
C LEU A 267 3.99 -6.51 6.36
N THR A 268 4.04 -6.40 7.67
CA THR A 268 2.94 -5.92 8.51
C THR A 268 3.01 -4.43 8.84
N ALA A 269 4.22 -3.88 8.89
CA ALA A 269 4.45 -2.46 9.16
C ALA A 269 5.77 -2.00 8.53
N LEU A 270 5.85 -0.70 8.26
CA LEU A 270 7.07 -0.01 7.85
C LEU A 270 7.16 1.36 8.53
N ASN A 271 8.40 1.84 8.69
CA ASN A 271 8.66 3.18 9.19
C ASN A 271 9.94 3.74 8.56
N TRP A 272 9.92 5.01 8.19
CA TRP A 272 11.06 5.74 7.69
C TRP A 272 11.91 6.29 8.85
N ASN A 273 13.23 6.34 8.67
CA ASN A 273 14.04 7.17 9.55
C ASN A 273 13.83 8.66 9.21
N ARG A 274 14.20 9.53 10.12
CA ARG A 274 13.96 10.98 10.01
C ARG A 274 14.62 11.60 8.76
N GLU A 275 15.76 11.08 8.35
CA GLU A 275 16.53 11.54 7.19
C GLU A 275 15.98 11.02 5.86
N GLY A 276 15.03 10.07 5.86
CA GLY A 276 14.50 9.44 4.66
C GLY A 276 15.50 8.53 3.93
N SER A 277 16.62 8.18 4.59
CA SER A 277 17.68 7.35 3.99
C SER A 277 17.52 5.86 4.26
N GLN A 278 16.71 5.50 5.26
CA GLN A 278 16.46 4.11 5.67
C GLN A 278 14.97 3.85 5.90
N ILE A 279 14.58 2.59 5.67
CA ILE A 279 13.24 2.07 5.99
C ILE A 279 13.41 0.85 6.90
N ALA A 280 12.72 0.86 8.03
CA ALA A 280 12.54 -0.30 8.88
C ALA A 280 11.24 -1.01 8.52
N THR A 281 11.27 -2.35 8.51
CA THR A 281 10.12 -3.21 8.18
C THR A 281 9.91 -4.27 9.24
N ALA A 282 8.65 -4.57 9.54
CA ALA A 282 8.23 -5.63 10.44
C ALA A 282 7.44 -6.71 9.68
N SER A 283 7.52 -7.96 10.14
CA SER A 283 6.88 -9.06 9.43
C SER A 283 6.34 -10.16 10.34
N ARG A 284 5.36 -10.89 9.78
CA ARG A 284 4.86 -12.14 10.34
C ARG A 284 5.92 -13.25 10.35
N ASP A 285 7.01 -13.13 9.58
CA ASP A 285 8.17 -14.01 9.60
C ASP A 285 9.01 -13.91 10.90
N LYS A 286 8.52 -13.14 11.90
CA LYS A 286 9.14 -12.93 13.22
C LYS A 286 10.40 -12.09 13.20
N THR A 287 10.70 -11.45 12.07
CA THR A 287 11.85 -10.57 11.94
C THR A 287 11.47 -9.11 11.74
N ALA A 288 12.38 -8.23 12.13
CA ALA A 288 12.36 -6.82 11.76
C ALA A 288 13.68 -6.50 11.04
N LYS A 289 13.63 -5.69 9.99
CA LYS A 289 14.80 -5.42 9.12
C LYS A 289 14.90 -3.95 8.80
N VAL A 290 16.13 -3.48 8.53
CA VAL A 290 16.41 -2.13 8.05
C VAL A 290 17.02 -2.22 6.66
N TYR A 291 16.56 -1.36 5.76
CA TYR A 291 17.01 -1.25 4.38
C TYR A 291 17.48 0.16 4.07
N GLU A 292 18.56 0.28 3.30
CA GLU A 292 19.00 1.52 2.69
C GLU A 292 18.13 1.84 1.47
N VAL A 293 17.60 3.04 1.40
CA VAL A 293 16.61 3.47 0.38
C VAL A 293 17.22 3.53 -1.01
N THR A 294 18.47 4.01 -1.13
CA THR A 294 19.12 4.25 -2.42
C THR A 294 19.51 2.99 -3.15
N THR A 295 19.88 1.94 -2.41
CA THR A 295 20.42 0.69 -2.97
C THR A 295 19.50 -0.51 -2.78
N GLY A 296 18.53 -0.43 -1.87
CA GLY A 296 17.73 -1.57 -1.43
C GLY A 296 18.51 -2.58 -0.58
N LYS A 297 19.75 -2.28 -0.24
CA LYS A 297 20.58 -3.18 0.55
C LYS A 297 20.04 -3.30 1.98
N ARG A 298 19.91 -4.53 2.45
CA ARG A 298 19.59 -4.78 3.85
C ARG A 298 20.76 -4.37 4.74
N VAL A 299 20.52 -3.43 5.65
CA VAL A 299 21.49 -2.92 6.62
C VAL A 299 21.61 -3.89 7.80
N SER A 300 20.45 -4.28 8.36
CA SER A 300 20.42 -5.16 9.54
C SER A 300 19.14 -6.01 9.60
N THR A 301 19.20 -7.04 10.46
CA THR A 301 18.04 -7.90 10.79
C THR A 301 18.02 -8.12 12.29
N PHE A 302 16.86 -7.92 12.90
CA PHE A 302 16.56 -8.31 14.26
C PHE A 302 15.67 -9.55 14.27
N SER A 303 16.13 -10.63 14.91
CA SER A 303 15.47 -11.93 15.00
C SER A 303 15.12 -12.31 16.45
N GLY A 304 14.95 -11.30 17.32
CA GLY A 304 14.68 -11.55 18.74
C GLY A 304 13.22 -11.82 19.08
N HIS A 305 12.30 -11.68 18.11
CA HIS A 305 10.89 -11.98 18.30
C HIS A 305 10.61 -13.47 18.11
N SER A 306 9.76 -14.06 18.97
CA SER A 306 9.33 -15.48 18.85
C SER A 306 8.05 -15.63 18.02
N GLU A 307 7.32 -14.54 17.77
CA GLU A 307 6.07 -14.49 17.03
C GLU A 307 6.04 -13.30 16.08
N ALA A 308 4.93 -13.12 15.33
CA ALA A 308 4.78 -12.06 14.35
C ALA A 308 5.06 -10.67 14.92
N VAL A 309 5.83 -9.85 14.19
CA VAL A 309 6.07 -8.44 14.50
C VAL A 309 4.98 -7.61 13.83
N ARG A 310 4.31 -6.73 14.60
CA ARG A 310 3.14 -5.97 14.15
C ARG A 310 3.39 -4.48 14.02
N GLY A 311 4.41 -3.97 14.68
CA GLY A 311 4.72 -2.55 14.67
C GLY A 311 6.21 -2.30 14.78
N ILE A 312 6.65 -1.22 14.16
CA ILE A 312 8.05 -0.81 14.09
C ILE A 312 8.16 0.71 14.02
N ALA A 313 9.15 1.27 14.69
CA ALA A 313 9.49 2.69 14.60
C ALA A 313 10.99 2.91 14.80
N PHE A 314 11.57 3.86 14.07
CA PHE A 314 12.88 4.38 14.41
C PHE A 314 12.81 5.24 15.66
N HIS A 315 13.81 5.14 16.50
CA HIS A 315 14.03 6.12 17.56
C HIS A 315 14.60 7.43 16.97
N SER A 316 14.23 8.56 17.54
CA SER A 316 14.66 9.89 17.06
C SER A 316 16.17 10.09 17.00
N ASN A 317 16.96 9.27 17.73
CA ASN A 317 18.42 9.29 17.66
C ASN A 317 19.00 8.64 16.38
N GLY A 318 18.15 8.02 15.54
CA GLY A 318 18.54 7.32 14.30
C GLY A 318 19.35 6.04 14.48
N LYS A 319 19.77 5.71 15.71
CA LYS A 319 20.66 4.56 16.01
C LYS A 319 19.90 3.33 16.51
N GLU A 320 18.69 3.52 16.98
CA GLU A 320 17.85 2.47 17.52
C GLU A 320 16.58 2.32 16.71
N VAL A 321 16.07 1.10 16.66
CA VAL A 321 14.75 0.75 16.18
C VAL A 321 13.99 0.05 17.29
N LEU A 322 12.72 0.39 17.43
CA LEU A 322 11.81 -0.29 18.34
C LEU A 322 10.85 -1.15 17.54
N SER A 323 10.58 -2.37 18.03
CA SER A 323 9.63 -3.28 17.41
C SER A 323 8.84 -4.07 18.44
N ALA A 324 7.57 -4.33 18.14
CA ALA A 324 6.65 -5.06 19.01
C ALA A 324 5.70 -5.94 18.21
N GLY A 325 5.13 -6.97 18.84
CA GLY A 325 4.25 -7.90 18.14
C GLY A 325 3.51 -8.87 19.06
N ASP A 326 3.13 -10.02 18.49
CA ASP A 326 2.16 -10.94 19.08
C ASP A 326 2.62 -11.57 20.42
N HIS A 327 3.94 -11.70 20.67
CA HIS A 327 4.45 -12.17 21.96
C HIS A 327 4.43 -11.14 23.10
N GLY A 328 3.92 -9.92 22.84
CA GLY A 328 3.76 -8.88 23.85
C GLY A 328 5.03 -8.11 24.24
N HIS A 329 6.20 -8.40 23.68
CA HIS A 329 7.42 -7.68 24.01
C HIS A 329 7.65 -6.46 23.11
N LEU A 330 8.13 -5.36 23.69
CA LEU A 330 8.68 -4.20 23.00
C LEU A 330 10.20 -4.23 23.13
N PHE A 331 10.89 -4.50 22.02
CA PHE A 331 12.35 -4.51 21.97
C PHE A 331 12.89 -3.24 21.36
N ALA A 332 14.03 -2.76 21.93
CA ALA A 332 14.92 -1.79 21.29
C ALA A 332 16.18 -2.52 20.80
N TRP A 333 16.60 -2.23 19.56
CA TRP A 333 17.75 -2.84 18.92
C TRP A 333 18.47 -1.86 17.97
N GLY A 334 19.76 -2.11 17.72
CA GLY A 334 20.59 -1.22 16.92
C GLY A 334 20.22 -1.25 15.44
N SER A 335 19.94 -0.09 14.85
CA SER A 335 19.53 0.06 13.43
C SER A 335 20.56 -0.50 12.44
N GLU A 336 21.86 -0.37 12.74
CA GLU A 336 22.94 -0.88 11.90
C GLU A 336 23.35 -2.31 12.26
N SER A 337 23.32 -2.66 13.56
CA SER A 337 23.86 -3.95 14.04
C SER A 337 22.84 -5.08 14.09
N GLY A 338 21.55 -4.77 14.15
CA GLY A 338 20.49 -5.75 14.43
C GLY A 338 20.55 -6.37 15.82
N LYS A 339 21.41 -5.88 16.72
CA LYS A 339 21.60 -6.45 18.06
C LYS A 339 20.61 -5.84 19.05
N LYS A 340 20.04 -6.69 19.91
CA LYS A 340 19.16 -6.25 21.01
C LYS A 340 19.93 -5.30 21.94
N ILE A 341 19.32 -4.16 22.22
CA ILE A 341 19.81 -3.20 23.22
C ILE A 341 19.06 -3.41 24.52
N ALA A 342 17.72 -3.50 24.46
CA ALA A 342 16.90 -3.64 25.67
C ALA A 342 15.56 -4.32 25.36
N ASP A 343 14.98 -4.89 26.41
CA ASP A 343 13.56 -5.20 26.51
C ASP A 343 12.88 -4.03 27.22
N ARG A 344 12.12 -3.22 26.50
CA ARG A 344 11.56 -1.96 27.03
C ARG A 344 10.25 -2.16 27.78
N ALA A 345 9.46 -3.13 27.33
CA ALA A 345 8.20 -3.49 27.97
C ALA A 345 7.79 -4.91 27.62
N LYS A 346 7.01 -5.50 28.52
CA LYS A 346 6.27 -6.73 28.31
C LYS A 346 4.81 -6.48 28.63
N PHE A 347 3.93 -6.92 27.75
CA PHE A 347 2.48 -6.87 27.89
C PHE A 347 1.93 -8.29 28.01
N ASP A 348 0.83 -8.45 28.72
CA ASP A 348 0.14 -9.75 28.87
C ASP A 348 -0.61 -10.15 27.60
N ASN A 349 -0.86 -9.18 26.71
CA ASN A 349 -1.58 -9.38 25.44
C ASN A 349 -0.70 -8.99 24.26
N PRO A 350 -0.96 -9.56 23.06
CA PRO A 350 -0.32 -9.18 21.80
C PRO A 350 -0.35 -7.66 21.58
N VAL A 351 0.79 -7.09 21.16
CA VAL A 351 0.87 -5.71 20.68
C VAL A 351 0.48 -5.70 19.20
N LEU A 352 -0.64 -5.08 18.89
CA LEU A 352 -1.19 -5.07 17.53
C LEU A 352 -0.76 -3.86 16.70
N ARG A 353 -0.45 -2.73 17.36
CA ARG A 353 0.12 -1.55 16.72
C ARG A 353 1.19 -0.95 17.61
N PHE A 354 2.24 -0.46 16.97
CA PHE A 354 3.29 0.32 17.59
C PHE A 354 3.68 1.44 16.65
N MET A 355 3.73 2.65 17.15
CA MET A 355 3.99 3.83 16.34
C MET A 355 4.71 4.92 17.14
N GLU A 356 5.45 5.75 16.42
CA GLU A 356 5.92 7.03 16.94
C GLU A 356 4.76 8.04 16.91
N GLY A 357 4.72 8.90 17.91
CA GLY A 357 3.80 10.03 18.00
C GLY A 357 4.43 11.18 18.76
N PRO A 358 3.74 12.30 18.85
CA PRO A 358 4.20 13.45 19.62
C PRO A 358 4.52 13.06 21.08
N GLY A 359 5.72 13.47 21.52
CA GLY A 359 6.19 13.18 22.87
C GLY A 359 6.67 11.75 23.12
N GLY A 360 6.60 10.84 22.13
CA GLY A 360 7.12 9.48 22.31
C GLY A 360 6.50 8.41 21.43
N PHE A 361 6.34 7.21 22.00
CA PHE A 361 5.85 6.04 21.29
C PHE A 361 4.58 5.51 21.93
N PHE A 362 3.73 4.90 21.12
CA PHE A 362 2.49 4.28 21.56
C PHE A 362 2.45 2.81 21.14
N ALA A 363 2.14 1.93 22.11
CA ALA A 363 1.87 0.52 21.87
C ALA A 363 0.41 0.22 22.22
N THR A 364 -0.33 -0.39 21.30
CA THR A 364 -1.72 -0.81 21.53
C THR A 364 -1.83 -2.32 21.56
N THR A 365 -2.57 -2.86 22.50
CA THR A 365 -2.71 -4.30 22.68
C THR A 365 -4.09 -4.83 22.29
N SER A 366 -4.17 -6.13 22.03
CA SER A 366 -5.46 -6.80 21.77
C SER A 366 -6.41 -6.74 22.97
N GLY A 367 -5.88 -6.56 24.19
CA GLY A 367 -6.65 -6.40 25.42
C GLY A 367 -7.11 -4.96 25.70
N GLY A 368 -7.09 -4.06 24.72
CA GLY A 368 -7.59 -2.69 24.86
C GLY A 368 -6.67 -1.74 25.63
N VAL A 369 -5.45 -2.15 25.95
CA VAL A 369 -4.45 -1.29 26.63
C VAL A 369 -3.66 -0.51 25.57
N ILE A 370 -3.48 0.79 25.82
CA ILE A 370 -2.60 1.67 25.07
C ILE A 370 -1.54 2.18 26.05
N ALA A 371 -0.27 1.89 25.80
CA ALA A 371 0.83 2.37 26.62
C ALA A 371 1.61 3.45 25.86
N GLN A 372 1.82 4.58 26.52
CA GLN A 372 2.67 5.67 26.05
C GLN A 372 4.07 5.55 26.67
N PHE A 373 5.10 5.76 25.83
CA PHE A 373 6.50 5.72 26.22
C PHE A 373 7.18 7.04 25.88
N HIS A 374 8.07 7.47 26.76
CA HIS A 374 8.87 8.69 26.56
C HIS A 374 9.76 8.59 25.33
N ALA A 375 9.86 9.67 24.56
CA ALA A 375 10.59 9.71 23.29
C ALA A 375 12.09 9.35 23.42
N GLU A 376 12.77 9.86 24.47
CA GLU A 376 14.22 9.69 24.60
C GLU A 376 14.63 8.41 25.34
N ASN A 377 14.04 8.15 26.51
CA ASN A 377 14.47 7.05 27.38
C ASN A 377 13.57 5.82 27.32
N GLN A 378 12.47 5.90 26.55
CA GLN A 378 11.49 4.83 26.28
C GLN A 378 10.90 4.23 27.56
N LYS A 379 10.89 4.99 28.67
CA LYS A 379 10.17 4.62 29.88
C LYS A 379 8.67 4.80 29.66
N ARG A 380 7.87 3.87 30.21
CA ARG A 380 6.42 3.99 30.19
C ARG A 380 6.01 5.25 30.98
N LEU A 381 5.23 6.13 30.34
CA LEU A 381 4.71 7.35 30.95
C LEU A 381 3.34 7.10 31.56
N GLN A 382 2.41 6.55 30.78
CA GLN A 382 1.03 6.31 31.20
C GLN A 382 0.38 5.21 30.37
N GLU A 383 -0.80 4.79 30.82
CA GLU A 383 -1.66 3.85 30.11
C GLU A 383 -3.06 4.44 29.94
N PHE A 384 -3.62 4.21 28.77
CA PHE A 384 -5.03 4.43 28.48
C PHE A 384 -5.69 3.06 28.32
N LYS A 385 -6.98 2.99 28.64
CA LYS A 385 -7.75 1.75 28.49
C LYS A 385 -9.02 2.02 27.69
N VAL A 386 -9.23 1.23 26.66
CA VAL A 386 -10.52 1.16 25.99
C VAL A 386 -11.38 0.21 26.79
N VAL A 387 -12.48 0.72 27.36
CA VAL A 387 -13.41 -0.07 28.15
C VAL A 387 -14.65 -0.43 27.33
N SER A 388 -15.22 -1.59 27.62
CA SER A 388 -16.52 -1.97 27.07
C SER A 388 -17.63 -1.29 27.88
N GLU A 389 -18.63 -0.70 27.21
CA GLU A 389 -19.80 -0.10 27.85
C GLU A 389 -20.67 -1.13 28.58
N THR A 390 -20.56 -2.39 28.20
CA THR A 390 -21.40 -3.49 28.72
C THR A 390 -20.71 -4.34 29.79
N GLY A 391 -19.47 -4.00 30.20
CA GLY A 391 -18.65 -4.83 31.10
C GLY A 391 -18.13 -6.14 30.47
N ALA A 392 -18.31 -6.32 29.15
CA ALA A 392 -17.71 -7.39 28.36
C ALA A 392 -16.20 -7.15 28.18
N GLU A 393 -15.50 -8.08 27.53
CA GLU A 393 -14.09 -7.92 27.19
C GLU A 393 -13.85 -6.60 26.42
N ALA A 394 -12.69 -5.99 26.66
CA ALA A 394 -12.28 -4.78 25.95
C ALA A 394 -12.21 -5.05 24.45
N PRO A 395 -12.70 -4.14 23.59
CA PRO A 395 -12.65 -4.32 22.16
C PRO A 395 -11.20 -4.31 21.66
N THR A 396 -10.91 -5.17 20.70
CA THR A 396 -9.58 -5.27 20.09
C THR A 396 -9.28 -3.99 19.30
N ILE A 397 -8.17 -3.32 19.65
CA ILE A 397 -7.66 -2.15 18.92
C ILE A 397 -7.01 -2.64 17.63
N SER A 398 -7.46 -2.14 16.49
CA SER A 398 -6.99 -2.54 15.15
C SER A 398 -6.17 -1.47 14.44
N SER A 399 -6.31 -0.21 14.83
CA SER A 399 -5.56 0.92 14.26
C SER A 399 -5.34 2.02 15.27
N CYS A 400 -4.35 2.88 15.03
CA CYS A 400 -4.10 4.08 15.82
C CYS A 400 -3.45 5.16 14.98
N ALA A 401 -3.64 6.42 15.37
CA ALA A 401 -3.01 7.60 14.79
C ALA A 401 -2.82 8.67 15.86
N CYS A 402 -1.80 9.51 15.71
CA CYS A 402 -1.51 10.61 16.62
C CYS A 402 -1.40 11.94 15.88
N TRP A 403 -1.80 12.99 16.55
CA TRP A 403 -1.55 14.38 16.15
C TRP A 403 -1.45 15.27 17.39
N GLU A 404 -0.30 15.89 17.62
CA GLU A 404 -0.04 16.69 18.83
C GLU A 404 -0.44 15.93 20.11
N THR A 405 -1.40 16.43 20.85
CA THR A 405 -1.91 15.79 22.09
C THR A 405 -3.06 14.81 21.84
N LEU A 406 -3.45 14.59 20.59
CA LEU A 406 -4.53 13.67 20.24
C LEU A 406 -4.01 12.28 19.86
N LEU A 407 -4.57 11.27 20.48
CA LEU A 407 -4.39 9.87 20.12
C LEU A 407 -5.74 9.27 19.73
N ALA A 408 -5.92 8.95 18.46
CA ALA A 408 -7.09 8.21 17.99
C ALA A 408 -6.78 6.71 17.93
N VAL A 409 -7.70 5.89 18.42
CA VAL A 409 -7.66 4.43 18.30
C VAL A 409 -8.94 3.92 17.66
N GLY A 410 -8.79 3.01 16.69
CA GLY A 410 -9.89 2.32 16.04
C GLY A 410 -9.98 0.88 16.51
N THR A 411 -11.18 0.37 16.64
CA THR A 411 -11.46 -0.97 17.13
C THR A 411 -12.09 -1.87 16.06
N LEU A 412 -12.02 -3.19 16.23
CA LEU A 412 -12.62 -4.14 15.32
C LEU A 412 -14.16 -4.12 15.33
N ASP A 413 -14.77 -3.60 16.38
CA ASP A 413 -16.23 -3.39 16.46
C ASP A 413 -16.68 -2.04 15.84
N GLY A 414 -15.74 -1.29 15.25
CA GLY A 414 -16.03 -0.10 14.46
C GLY A 414 -16.08 1.20 15.25
N ARG A 415 -15.63 1.23 16.49
CA ARG A 415 -15.52 2.46 17.28
C ARG A 415 -14.20 3.19 16.99
N VAL A 416 -14.26 4.50 17.07
CA VAL A 416 -13.10 5.39 17.16
C VAL A 416 -13.16 6.09 18.50
N ILE A 417 -12.08 6.02 19.26
CA ILE A 417 -11.92 6.66 20.54
C ILE A 417 -10.73 7.61 20.47
N ILE A 418 -10.92 8.83 20.94
CA ILE A 418 -9.88 9.88 20.94
C ILE A 418 -9.53 10.22 22.38
N PHE A 419 -8.24 10.10 22.69
CA PHE A 419 -7.66 10.44 23.97
C PHE A 419 -6.81 11.71 23.86
N ASP A 420 -6.75 12.44 24.96
CA ASP A 420 -5.73 13.45 25.19
C ASP A 420 -4.49 12.77 25.79
N THR A 421 -3.34 12.94 25.16
CA THR A 421 -2.09 12.28 25.58
C THR A 421 -1.38 12.99 26.75
N GLU A 422 -1.79 14.20 27.11
CA GLU A 422 -1.26 14.93 28.28
C GLU A 422 -2.07 14.64 29.54
N THR A 423 -3.40 14.69 29.43
CA THR A 423 -4.28 14.48 30.59
C THR A 423 -4.65 13.01 30.81
N GLY A 424 -4.60 12.19 29.76
CA GLY A 424 -5.07 10.81 29.77
C GLY A 424 -6.57 10.66 29.55
N ASP A 425 -7.29 11.77 29.38
CA ASP A 425 -8.75 11.76 29.28
C ASP A 425 -9.24 11.28 27.92
N GLN A 426 -10.32 10.52 27.92
CA GLN A 426 -11.08 10.24 26.70
C GLN A 426 -11.88 11.48 26.30
N ARG A 427 -11.54 12.10 25.16
CA ARG A 427 -12.21 13.28 24.64
C ARG A 427 -13.48 12.95 23.87
N THR A 428 -13.41 11.96 23.02
CA THR A 428 -14.49 11.63 22.08
C THR A 428 -14.56 10.13 21.83
N ILE A 429 -15.78 9.62 21.63
CA ILE A 429 -16.05 8.27 21.15
C ILE A 429 -17.19 8.32 20.15
N PHE A 430 -17.03 7.63 19.02
CA PHE A 430 -18.07 7.49 18.00
C PHE A 430 -17.92 6.17 17.24
N VAL A 431 -18.99 5.78 16.53
CA VAL A 431 -18.97 4.62 15.64
C VAL A 431 -18.65 5.09 14.23
N ALA A 432 -17.60 4.52 13.62
CA ALA A 432 -17.17 4.83 12.25
C ALA A 432 -18.13 4.21 11.21
N LYS A 433 -19.33 4.77 11.15
CA LYS A 433 -20.41 4.30 10.29
C LYS A 433 -21.11 5.50 9.65
N PRO A 434 -21.19 5.60 8.29
CA PRO A 434 -21.94 6.62 7.59
C PRO A 434 -23.44 6.45 7.71
#